data_90ab31510f0d5a31ce6ba82f5a273b7a
#
_entry.id   90ab31510f0d5a31ce6ba82f5a273b7a
#
_cell.length_a   1.000
_cell.length_b   1.000
_cell.length_c   1.000
_cell.angle_alpha   90.00
_cell.angle_beta   90.00
_cell.angle_gamma   90.00
#
_symmetry.space_group_name_H-M   'P 1'
#
loop_
_entity.id
_entity.type
_entity.pdbx_description
1 polymer ?
#
loop_
_entity_poly.entity_id
_entity_poly.type
_entity_poly.pdbx_seq_one_letter_code
_entity_poly.pdbx_strand_id
1 'polypeptide(L)'
;LLIDLDHFKSANETYGHRVGDALLSEVAQRITQLLAGQGLVSRLANDQFTVMLLRPASRTELAQLAASLVEGLAQPWELSEVGAQYMGASLGISLYPDDSANSVELVRHAHSALHATKSAGRGSYRFYIEEFTQITRGRLELRRRLHNALQAGEFALVYQPQLNQQRQTVGAEALLRWSVDGKAVPPDEFIPLAEESGLIVPIGLWVFETACHQMAQWRVEGWQVPVVSVNVSTIQLREPGFTQTLLGVTQRAGVTPASLVLEITESQLLDESL
;
A
#
# COMPACT_ATOMS: atom_id res chain seq x y z
N LEU A 1 11.10 -4.04 20.32
CA LEU A 1 9.92 -3.60 19.57
C LEU A 1 10.30 -2.45 18.68
N LEU A 2 9.71 -2.40 17.52
CA LEU A 2 9.77 -1.28 16.60
C LEU A 2 8.36 -0.70 16.46
N ILE A 3 8.22 0.59 16.63
CA ILE A 3 6.96 1.34 16.58
C ILE A 3 7.04 2.32 15.41
N ASP A 4 5.99 2.43 14.64
CA ASP A 4 5.88 3.37 13.53
C ASP A 4 4.50 4.04 13.58
N LEU A 5 4.50 5.36 13.43
CA LEU A 5 3.27 6.15 13.52
C LEU A 5 2.50 6.08 12.20
N ASP A 6 1.25 5.67 12.29
CA ASP A 6 0.42 5.50 11.11
C ASP A 6 0.04 6.87 10.52
N HIS A 7 0.26 7.05 9.21
CA HIS A 7 -0.08 8.28 8.47
C HIS A 7 0.66 9.56 8.92
N PHE A 8 1.78 9.46 9.64
CA PHE A 8 2.55 10.64 10.09
C PHE A 8 2.98 11.57 8.95
N LYS A 9 3.29 11.01 7.78
CA LYS A 9 3.64 11.83 6.60
C LYS A 9 2.49 12.76 6.20
N SER A 10 1.25 12.26 6.19
CA SER A 10 0.06 13.07 5.88
C SER A 10 -0.15 14.18 6.92
N ALA A 11 0.11 13.90 8.20
CA ALA A 11 0.07 14.93 9.23
C ALA A 11 1.10 16.05 8.98
N ASN A 12 2.33 15.70 8.59
CA ASN A 12 3.34 16.68 8.22
C ASN A 12 2.97 17.51 6.99
N GLU A 13 2.37 16.87 5.98
CA GLU A 13 1.93 17.54 4.76
C GLU A 13 0.76 18.50 5.04
N THR A 14 -0.12 18.16 5.97
CA THR A 14 -1.29 18.97 6.33
C THR A 14 -0.95 20.11 7.30
N TYR A 15 -0.16 19.84 8.35
CA TYR A 15 0.05 20.78 9.47
C TYR A 15 1.47 21.34 9.52
N GLY A 16 2.37 20.88 8.64
CA GLY A 16 3.77 21.31 8.58
C GLY A 16 4.70 20.60 9.57
N HIS A 17 5.99 20.62 9.27
CA HIS A 17 7.01 19.89 10.04
C HIS A 17 7.12 20.33 11.51
N ARG A 18 6.81 21.59 11.84
CA ARG A 18 6.86 22.09 13.23
C ARG A 18 5.85 21.38 14.12
N VAL A 19 4.64 21.16 13.63
CA VAL A 19 3.59 20.40 14.33
C VAL A 19 3.98 18.93 14.43
N GLY A 20 4.56 18.35 13.37
CA GLY A 20 5.07 17.00 13.40
C GLY A 20 6.18 16.77 14.42
N ASP A 21 7.12 17.72 14.56
CA ASP A 21 8.20 17.64 15.58
C ASP A 21 7.65 17.72 17.00
N ALA A 22 6.65 18.57 17.26
CA ALA A 22 5.95 18.63 18.54
C ALA A 22 5.27 17.30 18.85
N LEU A 23 4.54 16.74 17.87
CA LEU A 23 3.89 15.46 17.99
C LEU A 23 4.86 14.33 18.31
N LEU A 24 6.00 14.26 17.60
CA LEU A 24 7.04 13.26 17.87
C LEU A 24 7.60 13.34 19.30
N SER A 25 7.70 14.55 19.85
CA SER A 25 8.15 14.76 21.23
C SER A 25 7.12 14.23 22.23
N GLU A 26 5.84 14.47 21.98
CA GLU A 26 4.75 13.94 22.82
C GLU A 26 4.63 12.42 22.73
N VAL A 27 4.81 11.86 21.51
CA VAL A 27 4.86 10.40 21.28
C VAL A 27 5.98 9.77 22.11
N ALA A 28 7.19 10.33 22.07
CA ALA A 28 8.31 9.83 22.90
C ALA A 28 8.00 9.84 24.39
N GLN A 29 7.35 10.89 24.87
CA GLN A 29 6.94 11.01 26.28
C GLN A 29 5.88 9.97 26.63
N ARG A 30 4.85 9.81 25.80
CA ARG A 30 3.77 8.84 26.03
C ARG A 30 4.27 7.41 26.01
N ILE A 31 5.14 7.05 25.07
CA ILE A 31 5.80 5.73 25.04
C ILE A 31 6.58 5.51 26.35
N THR A 32 7.35 6.50 26.79
CA THR A 32 8.13 6.41 28.03
C THR A 32 7.26 6.22 29.27
N GLN A 33 6.13 6.91 29.34
CA GLN A 33 5.15 6.76 30.41
C GLN A 33 4.49 5.38 30.41
N LEU A 34 4.07 4.88 29.24
CA LEU A 34 3.46 3.55 29.09
C LEU A 34 4.42 2.43 29.45
N LEU A 35 5.71 2.60 29.19
CA LEU A 35 6.73 1.63 29.59
C LEU A 35 7.03 1.60 31.08
N ALA A 36 6.67 2.63 31.83
CA ALA A 36 6.85 2.70 33.29
C ALA A 36 8.25 2.28 33.79
N GLY A 37 9.30 2.63 33.04
CA GLY A 37 10.68 2.30 33.38
C GLY A 37 11.13 0.87 33.02
N GLN A 38 10.31 0.07 32.35
CA GLN A 38 10.63 -1.32 31.97
C GLN A 38 11.58 -1.43 30.77
N GLY A 39 11.87 -0.33 30.07
CA GLY A 39 12.67 -0.34 28.85
C GLY A 39 13.28 0.99 28.49
N LEU A 40 14.07 0.97 27.43
CA LEU A 40 14.67 2.14 26.80
C LEU A 40 13.91 2.50 25.53
N VAL A 41 13.66 3.78 25.34
CA VAL A 41 13.05 4.33 24.12
C VAL A 41 14.10 5.09 23.34
N SER A 42 14.16 4.87 22.05
CA SER A 42 14.99 5.63 21.14
C SER A 42 14.23 5.93 19.85
N ARG A 43 14.36 7.13 19.32
CA ARG A 43 13.88 7.46 17.99
C ARG A 43 14.90 6.97 16.96
N LEU A 44 14.45 6.11 16.03
CA LEU A 44 15.34 5.50 15.05
C LEU A 44 15.52 6.43 13.84
N ALA A 45 14.40 6.82 13.22
CA ALA A 45 14.38 7.76 12.09
C ALA A 45 12.94 8.25 11.88
N ASN A 46 12.76 9.46 11.37
CA ASN A 46 11.45 10.02 10.97
C ASN A 46 10.35 9.80 12.05
N ASP A 47 9.43 8.89 11.79
CA ASP A 47 8.27 8.51 12.59
C ASP A 47 8.44 7.17 13.32
N GLN A 48 9.66 6.63 13.37
CA GLN A 48 9.95 5.33 13.95
C GLN A 48 10.66 5.43 15.30
N PHE A 49 10.13 4.67 16.25
CA PHE A 49 10.70 4.51 17.59
C PHE A 49 11.07 3.05 17.84
N THR A 50 12.18 2.87 18.57
CA THR A 50 12.62 1.56 19.05
C THR A 50 12.44 1.50 20.56
N VAL A 51 11.87 0.41 21.03
CA VAL A 51 11.77 0.08 22.45
C VAL A 51 12.56 -1.18 22.73
N MET A 52 13.50 -1.11 23.65
CA MET A 52 14.26 -2.25 24.14
C MET A 52 13.87 -2.52 25.60
N LEU A 53 13.25 -3.67 25.85
CA LEU A 53 12.92 -4.11 27.21
C LEU A 53 14.15 -4.79 27.84
N LEU A 54 14.46 -4.42 29.07
CA LEU A 54 15.68 -4.83 29.75
C LEU A 54 15.51 -6.10 30.60
N ARG A 55 14.29 -6.54 30.83
CA ARG A 55 13.97 -7.75 31.58
C ARG A 55 13.15 -8.70 30.71
N PRO A 56 13.40 -9.99 30.78
CA PRO A 56 12.59 -10.97 30.08
C PRO A 56 11.17 -10.93 30.63
N ALA A 57 10.25 -10.45 29.81
CA ALA A 57 8.82 -10.60 30.05
C ALA A 57 8.36 -11.88 29.35
N SER A 58 7.35 -12.52 29.87
CA SER A 58 6.69 -13.60 29.13
C SER A 58 6.10 -13.04 27.83
N ARG A 59 5.91 -13.89 26.82
CA ARG A 59 5.28 -13.51 25.55
C ARG A 59 3.88 -12.88 25.78
N THR A 60 3.17 -13.33 26.80
CA THR A 60 1.86 -12.79 27.21
C THR A 60 1.99 -11.38 27.76
N GLU A 61 2.96 -11.11 28.64
CA GLU A 61 3.20 -9.76 29.18
C GLU A 61 3.64 -8.80 28.08
N LEU A 62 4.47 -9.27 27.15
CA LEU A 62 4.86 -8.49 25.97
C LEU A 62 3.67 -8.16 25.08
N ALA A 63 2.76 -9.11 24.87
CA ALA A 63 1.53 -8.91 24.10
C ALA A 63 0.62 -7.86 24.78
N GLN A 64 0.49 -7.93 26.09
CA GLN A 64 -0.28 -6.94 26.87
C GLN A 64 0.35 -5.54 26.78
N LEU A 65 1.68 -5.45 26.93
CA LEU A 65 2.38 -4.18 26.80
C LEU A 65 2.25 -3.61 25.39
N ALA A 66 2.38 -4.45 24.34
CA ALA A 66 2.20 -4.03 22.96
C ALA A 66 0.77 -3.53 22.68
N ALA A 67 -0.24 -4.22 23.22
CA ALA A 67 -1.64 -3.77 23.15
C ALA A 67 -1.82 -2.41 23.84
N SER A 68 -1.28 -2.24 25.05
CA SER A 68 -1.35 -0.96 25.78
C SER A 68 -0.62 0.18 25.04
N LEU A 69 0.49 -0.11 24.38
CA LEU A 69 1.19 0.86 23.52
C LEU A 69 0.32 1.27 22.33
N VAL A 70 -0.28 0.31 21.61
CA VAL A 70 -1.17 0.59 20.48
C VAL A 70 -2.36 1.44 20.93
N GLU A 71 -3.06 1.02 21.98
CA GLU A 71 -4.22 1.73 22.53
C GLU A 71 -3.85 3.13 23.05
N GLY A 72 -2.74 3.23 23.77
CA GLY A 72 -2.28 4.50 24.30
C GLY A 72 -1.82 5.48 23.22
N LEU A 73 -1.21 5.00 22.16
CA LEU A 73 -0.78 5.84 21.03
C LEU A 73 -1.95 6.23 20.12
N ALA A 74 -3.05 5.49 20.13
CA ALA A 74 -4.28 5.84 19.40
C ALA A 74 -5.14 6.89 20.14
N GLN A 75 -4.82 7.24 21.40
CA GLN A 75 -5.52 8.31 22.12
C GLN A 75 -5.23 9.68 21.50
N PRO A 76 -6.18 10.63 21.58
CA PRO A 76 -6.00 11.97 21.02
C PRO A 76 -4.70 12.65 21.46
N TRP A 77 -4.11 13.40 20.53
CA TRP A 77 -2.93 14.22 20.72
C TRP A 77 -3.35 15.68 20.80
N GLU A 78 -3.24 16.30 21.96
CA GLU A 78 -3.61 17.70 22.18
C GLU A 78 -2.45 18.62 21.75
N LEU A 79 -2.46 19.06 20.50
CA LEU A 79 -1.44 19.93 19.97
C LEU A 79 -1.88 21.39 20.03
N SER A 80 -1.09 22.23 20.68
CA SER A 80 -1.43 23.63 21.00
C SER A 80 -1.85 24.46 19.78
N GLU A 81 -1.39 24.11 18.59
CA GLU A 81 -1.59 24.90 17.38
C GLU A 81 -2.77 24.42 16.52
N VAL A 82 -3.14 23.13 16.61
CA VAL A 82 -4.11 22.50 15.72
C VAL A 82 -5.22 21.72 16.46
N GLY A 83 -5.19 21.75 17.80
CA GLY A 83 -6.15 21.03 18.64
C GLY A 83 -5.92 19.51 18.65
N ALA A 84 -6.98 18.76 18.98
CA ALA A 84 -6.93 17.31 19.10
C ALA A 84 -6.71 16.65 17.74
N GLN A 85 -5.66 15.82 17.64
CA GLN A 85 -5.34 15.02 16.47
C GLN A 85 -5.41 13.54 16.81
N TYR A 86 -5.83 12.71 15.85
CA TYR A 86 -5.91 11.26 16.00
C TYR A 86 -4.89 10.60 15.09
N MET A 87 -4.01 9.80 15.68
CA MET A 87 -3.00 9.07 14.93
C MET A 87 -2.66 7.80 15.68
N GLY A 88 -2.76 6.65 15.01
CA GLY A 88 -2.41 5.37 15.58
C GLY A 88 -0.93 5.03 15.40
N ALA A 89 -0.57 3.84 15.83
CA ALA A 89 0.76 3.29 15.63
C ALA A 89 0.68 1.79 15.35
N SER A 90 1.60 1.32 14.51
CA SER A 90 1.81 -0.09 14.20
C SER A 90 3.11 -0.58 14.83
N LEU A 91 3.11 -1.80 15.38
CA LEU A 91 4.26 -2.35 16.07
C LEU A 91 4.73 -3.67 15.46
N GLY A 92 6.06 -3.84 15.42
CA GLY A 92 6.72 -5.11 15.13
C GLY A 92 7.60 -5.54 16.30
N ILE A 93 7.55 -6.81 16.68
CA ILE A 93 8.21 -7.35 17.87
C ILE A 93 9.13 -8.49 17.48
N SER A 94 10.36 -8.45 17.96
CA SER A 94 11.32 -9.56 17.91
C SER A 94 11.87 -9.87 19.30
N LEU A 95 12.21 -11.13 19.55
CA LEU A 95 12.60 -11.65 20.85
C LEU A 95 14.05 -12.14 20.83
N TYR A 96 14.81 -11.71 21.83
CA TYR A 96 16.13 -12.27 22.12
C TYR A 96 16.00 -13.34 23.20
N PRO A 97 16.64 -14.51 23.08
CA PRO A 97 17.41 -14.97 21.91
C PRO A 97 16.58 -15.75 20.88
N ASP A 98 15.26 -15.89 21.07
CA ASP A 98 14.38 -16.79 20.32
C ASP A 98 14.38 -16.52 18.81
N ASP A 99 14.27 -15.25 18.43
CA ASP A 99 14.23 -14.88 17.01
C ASP A 99 15.64 -14.67 16.43
N SER A 100 16.60 -14.22 17.22
CA SER A 100 18.04 -14.14 16.90
C SER A 100 18.87 -13.75 18.12
N ALA A 101 20.12 -14.18 18.15
CA ALA A 101 21.14 -13.71 19.08
C ALA A 101 21.91 -12.47 18.58
N ASN A 102 21.67 -12.05 17.33
CA ASN A 102 22.31 -10.90 16.70
C ASN A 102 21.40 -9.67 16.72
N SER A 103 21.88 -8.54 17.26
CA SER A 103 21.09 -7.30 17.39
C SER A 103 20.64 -6.73 16.05
N VAL A 104 21.47 -6.83 14.99
CA VAL A 104 21.10 -6.35 13.64
C VAL A 104 19.96 -7.20 13.07
N GLU A 105 20.03 -8.51 13.26
CA GLU A 105 18.98 -9.44 12.85
C GLU A 105 17.68 -9.19 13.63
N LEU A 106 17.75 -8.96 14.94
CA LEU A 106 16.57 -8.63 15.75
C LEU A 106 15.85 -7.38 15.23
N VAL A 107 16.60 -6.31 14.93
CA VAL A 107 15.99 -5.10 14.35
C VAL A 107 15.35 -5.41 12.99
N ARG A 108 16.03 -6.18 12.14
CA ARG A 108 15.49 -6.61 10.84
C ARG A 108 14.21 -7.46 11.00
N HIS A 109 14.17 -8.35 11.97
CA HIS A 109 13.00 -9.18 12.28
C HIS A 109 11.83 -8.33 12.80
N ALA A 110 12.11 -7.36 13.67
CA ALA A 110 11.09 -6.41 14.11
C ALA A 110 10.53 -5.58 12.94
N HIS A 111 11.38 -5.16 11.99
CA HIS A 111 10.92 -4.49 10.77
C HIS A 111 10.03 -5.39 9.90
N SER A 112 10.37 -6.67 9.74
CA SER A 112 9.54 -7.62 8.98
C SER A 112 8.16 -7.80 9.63
N ALA A 113 8.11 -7.91 10.96
CA ALA A 113 6.87 -7.98 11.73
C ALA A 113 6.04 -6.69 11.61
N LEU A 114 6.69 -5.52 11.70
CA LEU A 114 6.04 -4.22 11.53
C LEU A 114 5.43 -4.07 10.14
N HIS A 115 6.17 -4.45 9.11
CA HIS A 115 5.67 -4.43 7.74
C HIS A 115 4.42 -5.33 7.58
N ALA A 116 4.44 -6.55 8.15
CA ALA A 116 3.29 -7.44 8.16
C ALA A 116 2.09 -6.84 8.92
N THR A 117 2.34 -6.08 9.99
CA THR A 117 1.31 -5.34 10.73
C THR A 117 0.65 -4.28 9.83
N LYS A 118 1.45 -3.45 9.18
CA LYS A 118 0.96 -2.39 8.28
C LYS A 118 0.15 -2.95 7.10
N SER A 119 0.61 -4.05 6.52
CA SER A 119 -0.08 -4.72 5.39
C SER A 119 -1.42 -5.35 5.80
N ALA A 120 -1.61 -5.67 7.08
CA ALA A 120 -2.83 -6.29 7.61
C ALA A 120 -3.87 -5.29 8.16
N GLY A 121 -3.68 -3.97 7.93
CA GLY A 121 -4.65 -2.95 8.31
C GLY A 121 -4.17 -1.93 9.34
N ARG A 122 -2.88 -1.94 9.73
CA ARG A 122 -2.28 -1.00 10.71
C ARG A 122 -2.90 -1.05 12.12
N GLY A 123 -2.55 -0.12 12.99
CA GLY A 123 -3.17 0.05 14.31
C GLY A 123 -3.11 -1.18 15.21
N SER A 124 -2.07 -2.00 15.10
CA SER A 124 -1.94 -3.27 15.81
C SER A 124 -0.48 -3.65 16.04
N TYR A 125 -0.23 -4.84 16.55
CA TYR A 125 1.13 -5.36 16.70
C TYR A 125 1.26 -6.79 16.21
N ARG A 126 2.47 -7.21 15.79
CA ARG A 126 2.81 -8.59 15.46
C ARG A 126 4.16 -8.98 16.02
N PHE A 127 4.24 -10.22 16.51
CA PHE A 127 5.52 -10.87 16.76
C PHE A 127 6.11 -11.35 15.45
N TYR A 128 7.44 -11.32 15.38
CA TYR A 128 8.15 -11.90 14.26
C TYR A 128 7.85 -13.39 14.10
N ILE A 129 7.71 -13.82 12.87
CA ILE A 129 7.73 -15.19 12.42
C ILE A 129 8.53 -15.25 11.12
N GLU A 130 9.18 -16.37 10.84
CA GLU A 130 10.12 -16.48 9.71
C GLU A 130 9.43 -16.19 8.34
N GLU A 131 8.17 -16.56 8.20
CA GLU A 131 7.36 -16.30 7.03
C GLU A 131 7.31 -14.80 6.66
N PHE A 132 7.35 -13.90 7.63
CA PHE A 132 7.36 -12.46 7.36
C PHE A 132 8.64 -12.01 6.63
N THR A 133 9.78 -12.63 6.94
CA THR A 133 11.02 -12.37 6.21
C THR A 133 10.91 -12.84 4.76
N GLN A 134 10.31 -14.00 4.51
CA GLN A 134 10.10 -14.52 3.16
C GLN A 134 9.14 -13.63 2.36
N ILE A 135 8.04 -13.22 2.96
CA ILE A 135 7.07 -12.28 2.35
C ILE A 135 7.76 -10.95 2.00
N THR A 136 8.53 -10.39 2.93
CA THR A 136 9.22 -9.10 2.71
C THR A 136 10.26 -9.20 1.59
N ARG A 137 11.03 -10.30 1.54
CA ARG A 137 11.99 -10.54 0.44
C ARG A 137 11.29 -10.74 -0.89
N GLY A 138 10.21 -11.51 -0.92
CA GLY A 138 9.40 -11.72 -2.12
C GLY A 138 8.85 -10.40 -2.67
N ARG A 139 8.32 -9.54 -1.81
CA ARG A 139 7.81 -8.21 -2.19
C ARG A 139 8.89 -7.29 -2.76
N LEU A 140 10.09 -7.30 -2.17
CA LEU A 140 11.23 -6.53 -2.68
C LEU A 140 11.66 -7.01 -4.08
N GLU A 141 11.72 -8.33 -4.27
CA GLU A 141 12.05 -8.92 -5.59
C GLU A 141 10.96 -8.61 -6.62
N LEU A 142 9.68 -8.74 -6.26
CA LEU A 142 8.57 -8.35 -7.13
C LEU A 142 8.63 -6.87 -7.52
N ARG A 143 8.92 -5.98 -6.58
CA ARG A 143 9.08 -4.54 -6.86
C ARG A 143 10.22 -4.29 -7.85
N ARG A 144 11.35 -4.98 -7.70
CA ARG A 144 12.48 -4.89 -8.63
C ARG A 144 12.11 -5.37 -10.02
N ARG A 145 11.38 -6.49 -10.12
CA ARG A 145 10.92 -7.05 -11.41
C ARG A 145 9.88 -6.17 -12.08
N LEU A 146 8.94 -5.63 -11.30
CA LEU A 146 7.88 -4.76 -11.79
C LEU A 146 8.43 -3.54 -12.56
N HIS A 147 9.58 -3.02 -12.13
CA HIS A 147 10.24 -1.89 -12.81
C HIS A 147 10.58 -2.18 -14.28
N ASN A 148 10.88 -3.43 -14.61
CA ASN A 148 11.24 -3.85 -15.96
C ASN A 148 10.09 -4.58 -16.70
N ALA A 149 9.00 -4.87 -16.03
CA ALA A 149 7.92 -5.75 -16.52
C ALA A 149 7.28 -5.27 -17.84
N LEU A 150 7.13 -3.94 -18.01
CA LEU A 150 6.62 -3.37 -19.27
C LEU A 150 7.57 -3.64 -20.45
N GLN A 151 8.87 -3.45 -20.25
CA GLN A 151 9.86 -3.66 -21.29
C GLN A 151 10.06 -5.16 -21.58
N ALA A 152 9.91 -5.99 -20.56
CA ALA A 152 10.01 -7.45 -20.70
C ALA A 152 8.76 -8.09 -21.34
N GLY A 153 7.67 -7.33 -21.55
CA GLY A 153 6.43 -7.87 -22.11
C GLY A 153 5.73 -8.86 -21.18
N GLU A 154 5.89 -8.70 -19.86
CA GLU A 154 5.34 -9.60 -18.86
C GLU A 154 3.87 -9.32 -18.51
N PHE A 155 3.29 -8.23 -19.04
CA PHE A 155 1.88 -7.88 -18.87
C PHE A 155 1.02 -8.41 -20.01
N ALA A 156 -0.21 -8.78 -19.65
CA ALA A 156 -1.27 -9.12 -20.60
C ALA A 156 -2.61 -8.56 -20.12
N LEU A 157 -3.54 -8.30 -21.05
CA LEU A 157 -4.93 -8.04 -20.71
C LEU A 157 -5.78 -9.28 -20.98
N VAL A 158 -6.65 -9.59 -20.05
CA VAL A 158 -7.76 -10.52 -20.26
C VAL A 158 -9.06 -9.75 -20.17
N TYR A 159 -10.07 -10.18 -20.90
CA TYR A 159 -11.33 -9.45 -21.00
C TYR A 159 -12.45 -10.30 -20.43
N GLN A 160 -13.10 -9.82 -19.39
CA GLN A 160 -14.24 -10.48 -18.77
C GLN A 160 -15.53 -9.90 -19.36
N PRO A 161 -16.34 -10.71 -20.05
CA PRO A 161 -17.57 -10.22 -20.67
C PRO A 161 -18.60 -9.80 -19.60
N GLN A 162 -19.25 -8.67 -19.85
CA GLN A 162 -20.37 -8.15 -19.06
C GLN A 162 -21.66 -8.46 -19.82
N LEU A 163 -22.60 -9.14 -19.16
CA LEU A 163 -23.85 -9.60 -19.77
C LEU A 163 -25.05 -8.92 -19.12
N ASN A 164 -26.07 -8.61 -19.94
CA ASN A 164 -27.37 -8.17 -19.43
C ASN A 164 -28.22 -9.39 -18.95
N GLN A 165 -29.43 -9.10 -18.44
CA GLN A 165 -30.36 -10.14 -17.99
C GLN A 165 -30.78 -11.13 -19.10
N GLN A 166 -30.72 -10.70 -20.35
CA GLN A 166 -30.98 -11.51 -21.53
C GLN A 166 -29.75 -12.27 -22.03
N ARG A 167 -28.65 -12.28 -21.28
CA ARG A 167 -27.36 -12.91 -21.59
C ARG A 167 -26.68 -12.38 -22.88
N GLN A 168 -27.01 -11.16 -23.28
CA GLN A 168 -26.32 -10.50 -24.38
C GLN A 168 -25.09 -9.73 -23.83
N THR A 169 -24.00 -9.73 -24.55
CA THR A 169 -22.80 -8.98 -24.20
C THR A 169 -23.09 -7.49 -24.32
N VAL A 170 -22.98 -6.76 -23.20
CA VAL A 170 -23.13 -5.29 -23.13
C VAL A 170 -21.79 -4.58 -22.97
N GLY A 171 -20.74 -5.30 -22.63
CA GLY A 171 -19.40 -4.77 -22.50
C GLY A 171 -18.40 -5.85 -22.12
N ALA A 172 -17.17 -5.43 -21.84
CA ALA A 172 -16.12 -6.26 -21.29
C ALA A 172 -15.26 -5.45 -20.32
N GLU A 173 -14.83 -6.06 -19.23
CA GLU A 173 -13.85 -5.46 -18.33
C GLU A 173 -12.43 -5.93 -18.72
N ALA A 174 -11.53 -4.97 -18.93
CA ALA A 174 -10.12 -5.22 -19.20
C ALA A 174 -9.37 -5.40 -17.88
N LEU A 175 -8.90 -6.59 -17.64
CA LEU A 175 -8.24 -6.99 -16.42
C LEU A 175 -6.75 -7.23 -16.66
N LEU A 176 -5.92 -6.45 -16.00
CA LEU A 176 -4.46 -6.57 -16.06
C LEU A 176 -4.01 -7.89 -15.44
N ARG A 177 -3.09 -8.56 -16.12
CA ARG A 177 -2.39 -9.77 -15.66
C ARG A 177 -0.89 -9.56 -15.77
N TRP A 178 -0.17 -9.99 -14.76
CA TRP A 178 1.29 -10.01 -14.76
C TRP A 178 1.78 -11.44 -14.54
N SER A 179 2.75 -11.86 -15.36
CA SER A 179 3.36 -13.19 -15.23
C SER A 179 4.87 -13.06 -15.21
N VAL A 180 5.50 -13.67 -14.21
CA VAL A 180 6.95 -13.67 -14.00
C VAL A 180 7.44 -15.11 -14.13
N ASP A 181 8.36 -15.37 -15.07
CA ASP A 181 8.88 -16.72 -15.34
C ASP A 181 7.74 -17.75 -15.56
N GLY A 182 6.66 -17.35 -16.24
CA GLY A 182 5.48 -18.18 -16.52
C GLY A 182 4.54 -18.38 -15.31
N LYS A 183 4.79 -17.76 -14.18
CA LYS A 183 3.92 -17.79 -13.00
C LYS A 183 3.12 -16.50 -12.89
N ALA A 184 1.81 -16.64 -12.75
CA ALA A 184 0.92 -15.49 -12.53
C ALA A 184 1.19 -14.84 -11.18
N VAL A 185 1.30 -13.51 -11.17
CA VAL A 185 1.35 -12.70 -9.96
C VAL A 185 -0.05 -12.10 -9.74
N PRO A 186 -0.66 -12.31 -8.57
CA PRO A 186 -1.98 -11.77 -8.26
C PRO A 186 -2.03 -10.24 -8.31
N PRO A 187 -3.12 -9.62 -8.83
CA PRO A 187 -3.26 -8.16 -8.89
C PRO A 187 -3.18 -7.49 -7.53
N ASP A 188 -3.72 -8.09 -6.48
CA ASP A 188 -3.67 -7.62 -5.10
C ASP A 188 -2.25 -7.59 -4.51
N GLU A 189 -1.30 -8.32 -5.08
CA GLU A 189 0.10 -8.26 -4.71
C GLU A 189 0.86 -7.16 -5.46
N PHE A 190 0.65 -6.99 -6.78
CA PHE A 190 1.49 -6.09 -7.57
C PHE A 190 0.90 -4.70 -7.81
N ILE A 191 -0.43 -4.54 -7.81
CA ILE A 191 -1.05 -3.20 -7.99
C ILE A 191 -0.62 -2.23 -6.89
N PRO A 192 -0.65 -2.60 -5.58
CA PRO A 192 -0.14 -1.72 -4.53
C PRO A 192 1.34 -1.36 -4.71
N LEU A 193 2.18 -2.30 -5.18
CA LEU A 193 3.59 -2.04 -5.47
C LEU A 193 3.78 -1.06 -6.63
N ALA A 194 2.92 -1.16 -7.66
CA ALA A 194 2.91 -0.23 -8.79
C ALA A 194 2.50 1.19 -8.34
N GLU A 195 1.53 1.29 -7.45
CA GLU A 195 1.07 2.55 -6.87
C GLU A 195 2.14 3.20 -5.99
N GLU A 196 2.69 2.45 -5.02
CA GLU A 196 3.76 2.92 -4.13
C GLU A 196 5.01 3.41 -4.88
N SER A 197 5.30 2.83 -6.04
CA SER A 197 6.47 3.16 -6.87
C SER A 197 6.18 4.16 -8.00
N GLY A 198 4.93 4.58 -8.19
CA GLY A 198 4.51 5.41 -9.32
C GLY A 198 4.48 4.69 -10.67
N LEU A 199 4.82 3.42 -10.73
CA LEU A 199 4.80 2.61 -11.95
C LEU A 199 3.37 2.36 -12.47
N ILE A 200 2.36 2.57 -11.63
CA ILE A 200 0.94 2.46 -12.02
C ILE A 200 0.60 3.42 -13.17
N VAL A 201 1.29 4.56 -13.30
CA VAL A 201 1.06 5.55 -14.36
C VAL A 201 1.47 4.99 -15.73
N PRO A 202 2.73 4.58 -15.99
CA PRO A 202 3.11 4.00 -17.27
C PRO A 202 2.43 2.65 -17.55
N ILE A 203 2.17 1.82 -16.53
CA ILE A 203 1.41 0.57 -16.68
C ILE A 203 -0.01 0.87 -17.14
N GLY A 204 -0.68 1.82 -16.52
CA GLY A 204 -2.05 2.19 -16.88
C GLY A 204 -2.14 2.78 -18.29
N LEU A 205 -1.17 3.57 -18.73
CA LEU A 205 -1.13 4.04 -20.11
C LEU A 205 -1.04 2.87 -21.08
N TRP A 206 -0.17 1.90 -20.82
CA TRP A 206 -0.05 0.68 -21.61
C TRP A 206 -1.36 -0.12 -21.63
N VAL A 207 -2.06 -0.22 -20.50
CA VAL A 207 -3.38 -0.87 -20.41
C VAL A 207 -4.39 -0.18 -21.35
N PHE A 208 -4.46 1.15 -21.30
CA PHE A 208 -5.36 1.92 -22.18
C PHE A 208 -5.04 1.74 -23.65
N GLU A 209 -3.77 1.83 -24.03
CA GLU A 209 -3.32 1.64 -25.41
C GLU A 209 -3.68 0.24 -25.89
N THR A 210 -3.39 -0.79 -25.07
CA THR A 210 -3.70 -2.19 -25.40
C THR A 210 -5.21 -2.44 -25.51
N ALA A 211 -6.01 -1.90 -24.59
CA ALA A 211 -7.45 -2.03 -24.63
C ALA A 211 -8.05 -1.36 -25.88
N CYS A 212 -7.61 -0.15 -26.21
CA CYS A 212 -8.06 0.55 -27.41
C CYS A 212 -7.68 -0.19 -28.70
N HIS A 213 -6.47 -0.75 -28.79
CA HIS A 213 -6.06 -1.57 -29.93
C HIS A 213 -6.92 -2.83 -30.05
N GLN A 214 -7.21 -3.51 -28.96
CA GLN A 214 -8.08 -4.69 -28.95
C GLN A 214 -9.51 -4.35 -29.38
N MET A 215 -10.05 -3.22 -28.93
CA MET A 215 -11.38 -2.75 -29.39
C MET A 215 -11.42 -2.48 -30.90
N ALA A 216 -10.37 -1.85 -31.41
CA ALA A 216 -10.25 -1.61 -32.87
C ALA A 216 -10.18 -2.93 -33.65
N GLN A 217 -9.43 -3.91 -33.15
CA GLN A 217 -9.32 -5.25 -33.74
C GLN A 217 -10.67 -5.96 -33.72
N TRP A 218 -11.39 -6.02 -32.60
CA TRP A 218 -12.73 -6.61 -32.52
C TRP A 218 -13.70 -6.01 -33.50
N ARG A 219 -13.64 -4.69 -33.69
CA ARG A 219 -14.46 -4.01 -34.67
C ARG A 219 -14.19 -4.47 -36.10
N VAL A 220 -12.91 -4.65 -36.43
CA VAL A 220 -12.50 -5.18 -37.75
C VAL A 220 -12.95 -6.63 -37.96
N GLU A 221 -12.91 -7.42 -36.89
CA GLU A 221 -13.34 -8.84 -36.91
C GLU A 221 -14.88 -8.99 -36.86
N GLY A 222 -15.63 -7.88 -36.73
CA GLY A 222 -17.09 -7.90 -36.71
C GLY A 222 -17.70 -8.21 -35.33
N TRP A 223 -16.87 -8.27 -34.26
CA TRP A 223 -17.37 -8.45 -32.91
C TRP A 223 -18.03 -7.17 -32.38
N GLN A 224 -19.21 -7.32 -31.78
CA GLN A 224 -19.91 -6.20 -31.17
C GLN A 224 -19.65 -6.18 -29.67
N VAL A 225 -18.63 -5.44 -29.25
CA VAL A 225 -18.37 -5.12 -27.84
C VAL A 225 -18.62 -3.63 -27.65
N PRO A 226 -19.80 -3.24 -27.11
CA PRO A 226 -20.23 -1.83 -27.07
C PRO A 226 -19.33 -0.97 -26.20
N VAL A 227 -18.89 -1.49 -25.06
CA VAL A 227 -18.12 -0.77 -24.05
C VAL A 227 -17.02 -1.64 -23.48
N VAL A 228 -15.85 -1.05 -23.21
CA VAL A 228 -14.79 -1.67 -22.43
C VAL A 228 -14.52 -0.85 -21.18
N SER A 229 -14.60 -1.49 -20.01
CA SER A 229 -14.23 -0.90 -18.72
C SER A 229 -12.74 -1.14 -18.43
N VAL A 230 -12.08 -0.13 -17.90
CA VAL A 230 -10.68 -0.18 -17.48
C VAL A 230 -10.56 0.39 -16.07
N ASN A 231 -9.92 -0.36 -15.18
CA ASN A 231 -9.63 0.08 -13.82
C ASN A 231 -8.56 1.17 -13.81
N VAL A 232 -8.76 2.23 -13.02
CA VAL A 232 -7.88 3.39 -12.90
C VAL A 232 -7.59 3.69 -11.44
N SER A 233 -6.33 3.86 -11.11
CA SER A 233 -5.89 4.31 -9.78
C SER A 233 -6.07 5.84 -9.63
N THR A 234 -6.34 6.30 -8.41
CA THR A 234 -6.39 7.71 -8.06
C THR A 234 -5.07 8.44 -8.35
N ILE A 235 -3.93 7.74 -8.25
CA ILE A 235 -2.62 8.28 -8.62
C ILE A 235 -2.58 8.68 -10.10
N GLN A 236 -3.16 7.87 -10.99
CA GLN A 236 -3.23 8.18 -12.43
C GLN A 236 -4.15 9.38 -12.70
N LEU A 237 -5.27 9.49 -11.96
CA LEU A 237 -6.21 10.62 -12.13
C LEU A 237 -5.58 11.97 -11.78
N ARG A 238 -4.59 11.97 -10.88
CA ARG A 238 -3.87 13.18 -10.46
C ARG A 238 -2.76 13.61 -11.42
N GLU A 239 -2.41 12.76 -12.39
CA GLU A 239 -1.37 13.10 -13.36
C GLU A 239 -1.79 14.28 -14.24
N PRO A 240 -0.95 15.31 -14.37
CA PRO A 240 -1.20 16.42 -15.26
C PRO A 240 -1.41 15.95 -16.70
N GLY A 241 -2.54 16.32 -17.31
CA GLY A 241 -2.83 15.94 -18.70
C GLY A 241 -3.37 14.52 -18.88
N PHE A 242 -3.75 13.81 -17.80
CA PHE A 242 -4.32 12.46 -17.88
C PHE A 242 -5.45 12.35 -18.92
N THR A 243 -6.45 13.22 -18.85
CA THR A 243 -7.58 13.21 -19.79
C THR A 243 -7.13 13.43 -21.24
N GLN A 244 -6.21 14.37 -21.49
CA GLN A 244 -5.68 14.64 -22.83
C GLN A 244 -4.92 13.44 -23.38
N THR A 245 -4.14 12.75 -22.53
CA THR A 245 -3.41 11.53 -22.90
C THR A 245 -4.40 10.45 -23.33
N LEU A 246 -5.46 10.19 -22.56
CA LEU A 246 -6.48 9.19 -22.91
C LEU A 246 -7.23 9.53 -24.19
N LEU A 247 -7.63 10.79 -24.37
CA LEU A 247 -8.26 11.23 -25.62
C LEU A 247 -7.33 11.05 -26.82
N GLY A 248 -6.04 11.31 -26.66
CA GLY A 248 -5.03 11.04 -27.70
C GLY A 248 -4.92 9.55 -28.04
N VAL A 249 -4.99 8.66 -27.03
CA VAL A 249 -4.97 7.20 -27.25
C VAL A 249 -6.20 6.76 -28.03
N THR A 250 -7.40 7.16 -27.61
CA THR A 250 -8.66 6.79 -28.32
C THR A 250 -8.65 7.27 -29.77
N GLN A 251 -8.18 8.51 -30.01
CA GLN A 251 -8.10 9.08 -31.34
C GLN A 251 -7.15 8.29 -32.25
N ARG A 252 -5.95 7.95 -31.77
CA ARG A 252 -4.97 7.15 -32.52
C ARG A 252 -5.48 5.74 -32.86
N ALA A 253 -6.22 5.13 -31.94
CA ALA A 253 -6.81 3.80 -32.15
C ALA A 253 -8.13 3.82 -32.95
N GLY A 254 -8.69 4.99 -33.26
CA GLY A 254 -10.00 5.10 -33.93
C GLY A 254 -11.16 4.61 -33.06
N VAL A 255 -11.03 4.66 -31.76
CA VAL A 255 -12.04 4.25 -30.77
C VAL A 255 -12.81 5.48 -30.30
N THR A 256 -14.14 5.36 -30.19
CA THR A 256 -14.97 6.42 -29.65
C THR A 256 -14.81 6.51 -28.12
N PRO A 257 -14.52 7.68 -27.54
CA PRO A 257 -14.36 7.81 -26.08
C PRO A 257 -15.57 7.29 -25.28
N ALA A 258 -16.79 7.43 -25.80
CA ALA A 258 -18.00 6.91 -25.16
C ALA A 258 -18.07 5.36 -25.09
N SER A 259 -17.17 4.65 -25.77
CA SER A 259 -17.03 3.18 -25.67
C SER A 259 -16.06 2.74 -24.57
N LEU A 260 -15.49 3.68 -23.80
CA LEU A 260 -14.60 3.39 -22.68
C LEU A 260 -15.26 3.86 -21.37
N VAL A 261 -15.20 2.99 -20.35
CA VAL A 261 -15.60 3.31 -18.99
C VAL A 261 -14.35 3.23 -18.10
N LEU A 262 -14.16 4.25 -17.26
CA LEU A 262 -13.11 4.26 -16.25
C LEU A 262 -13.72 3.82 -14.93
N GLU A 263 -13.19 2.74 -14.35
CA GLU A 263 -13.65 2.23 -13.08
C GLU A 263 -12.64 2.59 -11.97
N ILE A 264 -13.14 3.16 -10.88
CA ILE A 264 -12.37 3.52 -9.69
C ILE A 264 -12.94 2.72 -8.53
N THR A 265 -12.10 2.06 -7.75
CA THR A 265 -12.54 1.29 -6.60
C THR A 265 -12.92 2.19 -5.43
N GLU A 266 -13.95 1.82 -4.68
CA GLU A 266 -14.46 2.57 -3.52
C GLU A 266 -13.37 2.77 -2.45
N SER A 267 -12.56 1.76 -2.19
CA SER A 267 -11.43 1.81 -1.24
C SER A 267 -10.42 2.92 -1.57
N GLN A 268 -10.20 3.20 -2.85
CA GLN A 268 -9.29 4.27 -3.31
C GLN A 268 -9.87 5.68 -3.14
N LEU A 269 -11.20 5.80 -3.06
CA LEU A 269 -11.87 7.08 -2.81
C LEU A 269 -11.95 7.43 -1.32
N LEU A 270 -12.01 6.42 -0.44
CA LEU A 270 -12.14 6.62 1.01
C LEU A 270 -10.82 7.01 1.68
N ASP A 271 -9.67 6.59 1.17
CA ASP A 271 -8.34 6.98 1.69
C ASP A 271 -8.03 8.48 1.51
N GLU A 272 -8.87 9.23 0.80
CA GLU A 272 -8.70 10.66 0.51
C GLU A 272 -9.69 11.57 1.25
N SER A 273 -10.57 11.01 2.08
CA SER A 273 -11.67 11.75 2.74
C SER A 273 -11.39 12.06 4.21
N LEU A 274 -10.16 11.85 4.72
CA LEU A 274 -9.78 12.13 6.11
C LEU A 274 -8.61 13.11 6.20
#